data_bd1ffbef0c9cd84820cb59a3e84b6403
#
_entry.id   bd1ffbef0c9cd84820cb59a3e84b6403
#
_cell.length_a   1.000
_cell.length_b   1.000
_cell.length_c   1.000
_cell.angle_alpha   90.00
_cell.angle_beta   90.00
_cell.angle_gamma   90.00
#
_symmetry.space_group_name_H-M   'P 1'
#
loop_
_entity.id
_entity.type
_entity.pdbx_description
1 polymer ?
#
loop_
_entity_poly.entity_id
_entity_poly.type
_entity_poly.pdbx_seq_one_letter_code
_entity_poly.pdbx_strand_id
1 'polypeptide(L)'
;MVVGLVELALILCVLGALAIGAVALWRALQAGGVGRLPARDRAELAAAIAQARWTPAHDEVDGITRVLVRRAYTGLDGRPVVLEERVLDTFPAQDPAWEARFTEAMSRARFRCSYLNAEEAP
;
A
#
# COMPACT_ATOMS: atom_id res chain seq x y z
N MET A 1 -21.88 -41.79 6.82
CA MET A 1 -22.55 -40.74 7.58
C MET A 1 -21.59 -39.68 8.14
N VAL A 2 -20.49 -40.11 8.77
CA VAL A 2 -19.49 -39.14 9.26
C VAL A 2 -18.85 -38.35 8.10
N VAL A 3 -18.63 -38.99 6.96
CA VAL A 3 -18.06 -38.36 5.76
C VAL A 3 -18.97 -37.25 5.21
N GLY A 4 -20.29 -37.46 5.22
CA GLY A 4 -21.24 -36.46 4.74
C GLY A 4 -21.30 -35.19 5.61
N LEU A 5 -21.10 -35.33 6.92
CA LEU A 5 -21.04 -34.21 7.85
C LEU A 5 -19.79 -33.39 7.66
N VAL A 6 -18.65 -34.04 7.42
CA VAL A 6 -17.38 -33.34 7.13
C VAL A 6 -17.45 -32.60 5.81
N GLU A 7 -18.01 -33.22 4.77
CA GLU A 7 -18.20 -32.56 3.49
C GLU A 7 -19.13 -31.35 3.59
N LEU A 8 -20.23 -31.48 4.31
CA LEU A 8 -21.16 -30.37 4.54
C LEU A 8 -20.46 -29.22 5.29
N ALA A 9 -19.68 -29.54 6.32
CA ALA A 9 -18.93 -28.53 7.07
C ALA A 9 -17.90 -27.81 6.19
N LEU A 10 -17.20 -28.55 5.32
CA LEU A 10 -16.24 -27.97 4.38
C LEU A 10 -16.93 -27.04 3.37
N ILE A 11 -18.05 -27.48 2.83
CA ILE A 11 -18.84 -26.67 1.88
C ILE A 11 -19.30 -25.38 2.56
N LEU A 12 -19.82 -25.46 3.78
CA LEU A 12 -20.25 -24.31 4.55
C LEU A 12 -19.09 -23.36 4.87
N CYS A 13 -17.92 -23.89 5.20
CA CYS A 13 -16.72 -23.08 5.43
C CYS A 13 -16.28 -22.33 4.16
N VAL A 14 -16.28 -22.99 3.02
CA VAL A 14 -15.91 -22.39 1.73
C VAL A 14 -16.92 -21.31 1.34
N LEU A 15 -18.21 -21.61 1.45
CA LEU A 15 -19.27 -20.63 1.15
C LEU A 15 -19.19 -19.43 2.11
N GLY A 16 -18.92 -19.66 3.38
CA GLY A 16 -18.74 -18.60 4.36
C GLY A 16 -17.54 -17.71 4.04
N ALA A 17 -16.43 -18.30 3.66
CA ALA A 17 -15.22 -17.56 3.27
C ALA A 17 -15.46 -16.72 2.01
N LEU A 18 -16.15 -17.27 1.01
CA LEU A 18 -16.50 -16.55 -0.20
C LEU A 18 -17.46 -15.39 0.08
N ALA A 19 -18.44 -15.59 0.96
CA ALA A 19 -19.38 -14.54 1.36
C ALA A 19 -18.66 -13.39 2.09
N ILE A 20 -17.75 -13.71 3.01
CA ILE A 20 -16.96 -12.71 3.73
C ILE A 20 -16.07 -11.94 2.75
N GLY A 21 -15.43 -12.61 1.81
CA GLY A 21 -14.61 -11.98 0.79
C GLY A 21 -15.42 -11.05 -0.09
N ALA A 22 -16.60 -11.45 -0.52
CA ALA A 22 -17.50 -10.63 -1.33
C ALA A 22 -17.99 -9.39 -0.57
N VAL A 23 -18.34 -9.53 0.71
CA VAL A 23 -18.77 -8.41 1.56
C VAL A 23 -17.60 -7.45 1.80
N ALA A 24 -16.41 -7.96 2.06
CA ALA A 24 -15.23 -7.13 2.24
C ALA A 24 -14.91 -6.34 0.97
N LEU A 25 -14.96 -6.97 -0.19
CA LEU A 25 -14.77 -6.33 -1.47
C LEU A 25 -15.83 -5.25 -1.73
N TRP A 26 -17.09 -5.57 -1.47
CA TRP A 26 -18.19 -4.62 -1.59
C TRP A 26 -17.97 -3.40 -0.71
N ARG A 27 -17.63 -3.62 0.56
CA ARG A 27 -17.34 -2.52 1.50
C ARG A 27 -16.16 -1.68 1.05
N ALA A 28 -15.10 -2.31 0.56
CA ALA A 28 -13.94 -1.61 0.02
C ALA A 28 -14.33 -0.75 -1.18
N LEU A 29 -15.14 -1.27 -2.09
CA LEU A 29 -15.63 -0.52 -3.24
C LEU A 29 -16.55 0.63 -2.82
N GLN A 30 -17.37 0.43 -1.80
CA GLN A 30 -18.25 1.50 -1.29
C GLN A 30 -17.49 2.54 -0.46
N ALA A 31 -16.53 2.10 0.35
CA ALA A 31 -15.70 3.01 1.15
C ALA A 31 -14.73 3.80 0.28
N GLY A 32 -14.25 3.21 -0.81
CA GLY A 32 -13.43 3.89 -1.80
C GLY A 32 -14.16 5.00 -2.54
N GLY A 33 -15.48 4.95 -2.56
CA GLY A 33 -16.40 6.04 -2.81
C GLY A 33 -16.22 6.90 -4.07
N VAL A 34 -15.29 6.54 -4.96
CA VAL A 34 -15.00 7.35 -6.15
C VAL A 34 -16.26 7.53 -7.01
N GLY A 35 -17.10 6.48 -7.11
CA GLY A 35 -18.37 6.55 -7.85
C GLY A 35 -19.46 7.37 -7.14
N ARG A 36 -19.27 7.69 -5.85
CA ARG A 36 -20.24 8.46 -5.05
C ARG A 36 -19.89 9.93 -4.92
N LEU A 37 -18.66 10.30 -5.28
CA LEU A 37 -18.22 11.69 -5.23
C LEU A 37 -18.90 12.49 -6.34
N PRO A 38 -19.18 13.79 -6.09
CA PRO A 38 -19.57 14.70 -7.17
C PRO A 38 -18.54 14.69 -8.29
N ALA A 39 -18.98 14.98 -9.52
CA ALA A 39 -18.10 14.98 -10.68
C ALA A 39 -16.86 15.88 -10.50
N ARG A 40 -17.03 17.02 -9.83
CA ARG A 40 -15.95 17.93 -9.49
C ARG A 40 -14.91 17.27 -8.58
N ASP A 41 -15.35 16.59 -7.52
CA ASP A 41 -14.46 15.93 -6.58
C ASP A 41 -13.75 14.75 -7.22
N ARG A 42 -14.42 14.04 -8.12
CA ARG A 42 -13.79 12.97 -8.90
C ARG A 42 -12.67 13.49 -9.79
N ALA A 43 -12.89 14.63 -10.43
CA ALA A 43 -11.89 15.26 -11.27
C ALA A 43 -10.69 15.76 -10.44
N GLU A 44 -10.94 16.34 -9.28
CA GLU A 44 -9.88 16.78 -8.36
C GLU A 44 -9.08 15.57 -7.84
N LEU A 45 -9.75 14.50 -7.48
CA LEU A 45 -9.09 13.27 -7.02
C LEU A 45 -8.24 12.66 -8.13
N ALA A 46 -8.77 12.57 -9.34
CA ALA A 46 -8.02 12.06 -10.49
C ALA A 46 -6.77 12.91 -10.78
N ALA A 47 -6.89 14.24 -10.69
CA ALA A 47 -5.77 15.15 -10.85
C ALA A 47 -4.73 14.96 -9.73
N ALA A 48 -5.16 14.78 -8.50
CA ALA A 48 -4.27 14.52 -7.37
C ALA A 48 -3.50 13.20 -7.54
N ILE A 49 -4.19 12.14 -7.97
CA ILE A 49 -3.56 10.85 -8.24
C ILE A 49 -2.55 10.95 -9.40
N ALA A 50 -2.88 11.73 -10.43
CA ALA A 50 -1.96 11.95 -11.55
C ALA A 50 -0.68 12.68 -11.13
N GLN A 51 -0.73 13.44 -10.03
CA GLN A 51 0.42 14.15 -9.47
C GLN A 51 1.14 13.35 -8.38
N ALA A 52 0.73 12.12 -8.11
CA ALA A 52 1.39 11.27 -7.13
C ALA A 52 2.88 11.11 -7.46
N ARG A 53 3.71 11.17 -6.43
CA ARG A 53 5.17 11.12 -6.56
C ARG A 53 5.75 10.02 -5.69
N TRP A 54 6.86 9.47 -6.15
CA TRP A 54 7.68 8.56 -5.37
C TRP A 54 8.60 9.35 -4.46
N THR A 55 8.60 9.02 -3.19
CA THR A 55 9.48 9.62 -2.16
C THR A 55 10.16 8.52 -1.36
N PRO A 56 11.39 8.76 -0.90
CA PRO A 56 12.04 7.83 0.01
C PRO A 56 11.37 7.88 1.38
N ALA A 57 11.24 6.73 2.02
CA ALA A 57 10.67 6.62 3.35
C ALA A 57 11.37 5.50 4.13
N HIS A 58 11.16 5.49 5.43
CA HIS A 58 11.67 4.42 6.29
C HIS A 58 10.71 4.21 7.46
N ASP A 59 10.74 3.01 7.99
CA ASP A 59 10.02 2.67 9.21
C ASP A 59 10.80 1.60 9.99
N GLU A 60 10.31 1.25 11.15
CA GLU A 60 10.83 0.18 11.96
C GLU A 60 9.67 -0.73 12.35
N VAL A 61 9.80 -2.02 12.09
CA VAL A 61 8.82 -3.05 12.43
C VAL A 61 9.55 -4.19 13.12
N ASP A 62 9.14 -4.50 14.35
CA ASP A 62 9.73 -5.60 15.15
C ASP A 62 11.27 -5.54 15.26
N GLY A 63 11.81 -4.34 15.47
CA GLY A 63 13.24 -4.13 15.59
C GLY A 63 14.01 -4.19 14.26
N ILE A 64 13.32 -4.22 13.14
CA ILE A 64 13.91 -4.22 11.80
C ILE A 64 13.63 -2.87 11.14
N THR A 65 14.68 -2.18 10.73
CA THR A 65 14.58 -0.96 9.93
C THR A 65 14.31 -1.33 8.48
N ARG A 66 13.30 -0.71 7.88
CA ARG A 66 13.00 -0.87 6.46
C ARG A 66 13.19 0.47 5.76
N VAL A 67 13.93 0.46 4.67
CA VAL A 67 14.03 1.60 3.76
C VAL A 67 13.22 1.29 2.52
N LEU A 68 12.33 2.18 2.16
CA LEU A 68 11.37 1.94 1.09
C LEU A 68 11.16 3.19 0.24
N VAL A 69 10.60 3.00 -0.91
CA VAL A 69 10.08 4.08 -1.76
C VAL A 69 8.56 4.01 -1.73
N ARG A 70 7.93 5.16 -1.63
CA ARG A 70 6.49 5.28 -1.45
C ARG A 70 5.92 6.23 -2.47
N ARG A 71 4.90 5.78 -3.18
CA ARG A 71 4.13 6.62 -4.09
C ARG A 71 2.86 7.07 -3.37
N ALA A 72 2.71 8.37 -3.23
CA ALA A 72 1.59 8.94 -2.49
C ALA A 72 1.11 10.23 -3.16
N TYR A 73 -0.12 10.58 -2.85
CA TYR A 73 -0.71 11.85 -3.25
C TYR A 73 -1.40 12.48 -2.05
N THR A 74 -1.73 13.77 -2.15
CA THR A 74 -2.51 14.46 -1.13
C THR A 74 -3.99 14.29 -1.44
N GLY A 75 -4.72 13.66 -0.52
CA GLY A 75 -6.16 13.46 -0.66
C GLY A 75 -6.94 14.77 -0.53
N LEU A 76 -8.24 14.69 -0.79
CA LEU A 76 -9.14 15.84 -0.74
C LEU A 76 -9.23 16.45 0.67
N ASP A 77 -8.98 15.65 1.70
CA ASP A 77 -8.94 16.09 3.10
C ASP A 77 -7.59 16.69 3.51
N GLY A 78 -6.65 16.82 2.59
CA GLY A 78 -5.31 17.32 2.85
C GLY A 78 -4.34 16.30 3.44
N ARG A 79 -4.76 15.05 3.63
CA ARG A 79 -3.92 13.99 4.19
C ARG A 79 -3.25 13.19 3.09
N PRO A 80 -2.01 12.71 3.32
CA PRO A 80 -1.34 11.87 2.34
C PRO A 80 -2.04 10.51 2.23
N VAL A 81 -2.19 10.03 1.00
CA VAL A 81 -2.73 8.71 0.69
C VAL A 81 -1.67 7.93 -0.07
N VAL A 82 -1.31 6.78 0.48
CA VAL A 82 -0.28 5.91 -0.10
C VAL A 82 -0.91 5.01 -1.16
N LEU A 83 -0.40 5.06 -2.37
CA LEU A 83 -0.81 4.22 -3.48
C LEU A 83 0.00 2.93 -3.57
N GLU A 84 1.30 3.03 -3.34
CA GLU A 84 2.21 1.90 -3.48
C GLU A 84 3.43 2.10 -2.59
N GLU A 85 3.95 1.01 -2.05
CA GLU A 85 5.21 0.99 -1.32
C GLU A 85 6.07 -0.17 -1.83
N ARG A 86 7.37 0.07 -1.99
CA ARG A 86 8.34 -0.97 -2.34
C ARG A 86 9.49 -0.92 -1.35
N VAL A 87 9.71 -2.01 -0.64
CA VAL A 87 10.84 -2.12 0.28
C VAL A 87 12.12 -2.37 -0.52
N LEU A 88 13.13 -1.54 -0.30
CA LEU A 88 14.43 -1.66 -0.96
C LEU A 88 15.45 -2.39 -0.12
N ASP A 89 15.45 -2.18 1.20
CA ASP A 89 16.41 -2.79 2.08
C ASP A 89 15.82 -2.94 3.49
N THR A 90 16.29 -3.95 4.21
CA THR A 90 15.93 -4.20 5.60
C THR A 90 17.18 -4.58 6.38
N PHE A 91 17.30 -4.08 7.59
CA PHE A 91 18.41 -4.43 8.48
C PHE A 91 18.02 -4.20 9.93
N PRO A 92 18.69 -4.89 10.89
CA PRO A 92 18.36 -4.72 12.30
C PRO A 92 18.58 -3.28 12.76
N ALA A 93 17.64 -2.76 13.57
CA ALA A 93 17.75 -1.41 14.11
C ALA A 93 18.95 -1.27 15.06
N GLN A 94 19.43 -2.39 15.62
CA GLN A 94 20.56 -2.41 16.55
C GLN A 94 21.89 -2.82 15.89
N ASP A 95 21.91 -2.87 14.55
CA ASP A 95 23.14 -3.17 13.82
C ASP A 95 24.21 -2.13 14.15
N PRO A 96 25.45 -2.54 14.51
CA PRO A 96 26.53 -1.59 14.76
C PRO A 96 26.83 -0.67 13.57
N ALA A 97 26.59 -1.12 12.37
CA ALA A 97 26.76 -0.33 11.14
C ALA A 97 25.46 0.34 10.68
N TRP A 98 24.48 0.50 11.56
CA TRP A 98 23.15 0.99 11.19
C TRP A 98 23.20 2.34 10.46
N GLU A 99 23.97 3.30 10.97
CA GLU A 99 24.06 4.62 10.34
C GLU A 99 24.59 4.56 8.92
N ALA A 100 25.65 3.79 8.70
CA ALA A 100 26.22 3.63 7.37
C ALA A 100 25.25 2.92 6.42
N ARG A 101 24.61 1.87 6.89
CA ARG A 101 23.62 1.13 6.11
C ARG A 101 22.39 1.98 5.80
N PHE A 102 21.91 2.74 6.77
CA PHE A 102 20.76 3.62 6.61
C PHE A 102 21.06 4.73 5.58
N THR A 103 22.20 5.39 5.71
CA THR A 103 22.62 6.44 4.79
C THR A 103 22.73 5.93 3.36
N GLU A 104 23.37 4.77 3.18
CA GLU A 104 23.49 4.15 1.86
C GLU A 104 22.15 3.76 1.30
N ALA A 105 21.28 3.11 2.09
CA ALA A 105 19.95 2.68 1.66
C ALA A 105 19.08 3.88 1.30
N MET A 106 19.09 4.95 2.07
CA MET A 106 18.34 6.17 1.77
C MET A 106 18.86 6.85 0.51
N SER A 107 20.14 6.84 0.27
CA SER A 107 20.73 7.36 -0.96
C SER A 107 20.23 6.58 -2.19
N ARG A 108 20.22 5.26 -2.10
CA ARG A 108 19.65 4.40 -3.15
C ARG A 108 18.15 4.66 -3.33
N ALA A 109 17.41 4.87 -2.25
CA ALA A 109 15.99 5.18 -2.30
C ALA A 109 15.73 6.49 -3.03
N ARG A 110 16.51 7.54 -2.74
CA ARG A 110 16.40 8.83 -3.44
C ARG A 110 16.66 8.69 -4.93
N PHE A 111 17.71 7.96 -5.28
CA PHE A 111 18.03 7.69 -6.69
C PHE A 111 16.90 6.93 -7.37
N ARG A 112 16.38 5.91 -6.71
CA ARG A 112 15.26 5.12 -7.25
C ARG A 112 14.02 5.97 -7.45
N CYS A 113 13.70 6.85 -6.50
CA CYS A 113 12.58 7.78 -6.62
C CYS A 113 12.74 8.71 -7.82
N SER A 114 13.93 9.27 -8.02
CA SER A 114 14.22 10.12 -9.17
C SER A 114 13.97 9.39 -10.48
N TYR A 115 14.42 8.15 -10.57
CA TYR A 115 14.22 7.31 -11.74
C TYR A 115 12.74 7.01 -11.98
N LEU A 116 12.03 6.60 -10.93
CA LEU A 116 10.61 6.27 -11.04
C LEU A 116 9.76 7.48 -11.40
N ASN A 117 10.06 8.64 -10.81
CA ASN A 117 9.36 9.88 -11.12
C ASN A 117 9.62 10.33 -12.56
N ALA A 118 10.83 10.11 -13.06
CA ALA A 118 11.16 10.44 -14.44
C ALA A 118 10.40 9.53 -15.43
N GLU A 119 10.25 8.24 -15.12
CA GLU A 119 9.47 7.32 -15.94
C GLU A 119 7.99 7.69 -16.00
N GLU A 120 7.43 8.20 -14.91
CA GLU A 120 6.01 8.54 -14.80
C GLU A 120 5.71 9.98 -15.26
N ALA A 121 6.72 10.79 -15.51
CA ALA A 121 6.52 12.14 -16.02
C ALA A 121 5.91 12.09 -17.41
N PRO A 122 4.86 12.90 -17.68
CA PRO A 122 4.25 12.96 -18.99
C PRO A 122 5.19 13.57 -20.04
#